data_c69e9e00323d093e76e5bdbb169694b2
#
_entry.id   c69e9e00323d093e76e5bdbb169694b2
#
_cell.length_a   1.000
_cell.length_b   1.000
_cell.length_c   1.000
_cell.angle_alpha   90.00
_cell.angle_beta   90.00
_cell.angle_gamma   90.00
#
_symmetry.space_group_name_H-M   'P 1'
#
loop_
_entity.id
_entity.type
_entity.pdbx_description
1 polymer ?
#
loop_
_entity_poly.entity_id
_entity_poly.type
_entity_poly.pdbx_seq_one_letter_code
_entity_poly.pdbx_strand_id
1 'polypeptide(L)'
;MRNRAYTISPSLIPNEMKRNGLKPIEANQTRLTADERALVTAAKKARLRAHAHQSQFKVGAAARYGNEIVLGCNVESDSYGLTNCAERTAVFSAHASGIARKGLRMIAVIADSPEPVSPCGACRQVLFEQGGPDLRVIMCNTRGDVRVATLAELLPGGFRLETTPPRRAAAVAKPRKATKRGPADAP
;
A
#
# COMPACT_ATOMS: atom_id res chain seq x y z
N MET A 1 -4.51 26.19 13.57
CA MET A 1 -5.55 25.28 14.14
C MET A 1 -4.89 23.95 14.46
N ARG A 2 -4.91 23.51 15.72
CA ARG A 2 -4.28 22.24 16.11
C ARG A 2 -5.21 21.10 15.68
N ASN A 3 -4.80 20.26 14.74
CA ASN A 3 -5.50 19.03 14.36
C ASN A 3 -5.60 18.12 15.60
N ARG A 4 -6.76 18.09 16.24
CA ARG A 4 -7.10 17.04 17.21
C ARG A 4 -7.36 15.77 16.40
N ALA A 5 -6.43 14.82 16.48
CA ALA A 5 -6.73 13.46 16.07
C ALA A 5 -7.94 12.98 16.87
N TYR A 6 -9.02 12.59 16.18
CA TYR A 6 -10.18 11.97 16.81
C TYR A 6 -9.77 10.57 17.29
N THR A 7 -9.35 10.49 18.54
CA THR A 7 -9.26 9.20 19.22
C THR A 7 -10.65 8.90 19.75
N ILE A 8 -11.31 7.87 19.20
CA ILE A 8 -12.55 7.38 19.78
C ILE A 8 -12.23 6.89 21.17
N SER A 9 -12.81 7.54 22.19
CA SER A 9 -12.62 7.10 23.57
C SER A 9 -13.08 5.65 23.71
N PRO A 10 -12.32 4.77 24.38
CA PRO A 10 -12.72 3.39 24.64
C PRO A 10 -14.12 3.26 25.29
N SER A 11 -14.59 4.30 25.98
CA SER A 11 -15.93 4.38 26.58
C SER A 11 -17.06 4.51 25.55
N LEU A 12 -16.77 4.96 24.30
CA LEU A 12 -17.74 5.13 23.23
C LEU A 12 -17.90 3.89 22.34
N ILE A 13 -17.10 2.83 22.58
CA ILE A 13 -17.23 1.57 21.85
C ILE A 13 -18.40 0.79 22.49
N PRO A 14 -19.49 0.51 21.74
CA PRO A 14 -20.61 -0.24 22.27
C PRO A 14 -20.18 -1.59 22.85
N ASN A 15 -20.79 -2.01 23.96
CA ASN A 15 -20.46 -3.28 24.61
C ASN A 15 -20.62 -4.51 23.71
N GLU A 16 -21.40 -4.43 22.65
CA GLU A 16 -21.55 -5.46 21.62
C GLU A 16 -20.30 -5.62 20.76
N MET A 17 -19.61 -4.53 20.42
CA MET A 17 -18.32 -4.59 19.72
C MET A 17 -17.22 -5.21 20.60
N LYS A 18 -17.29 -5.02 21.92
CA LYS A 18 -16.38 -5.66 22.88
C LYS A 18 -16.60 -7.17 22.99
N ARG A 19 -17.83 -7.65 22.75
CA ARG A 19 -18.17 -9.09 22.82
C ARG A 19 -17.80 -9.86 21.54
N ASN A 20 -17.72 -9.20 20.39
CA ASN A 20 -17.43 -9.83 19.11
C ASN A 20 -15.94 -9.99 18.80
N GLY A 21 -15.07 -9.93 19.79
CA GLY A 21 -13.69 -10.38 19.68
C GLY A 21 -12.78 -9.53 18.78
N LEU A 22 -13.18 -8.31 18.38
CA LEU A 22 -12.27 -7.34 17.78
C LEU A 22 -11.33 -6.86 18.86
N LYS A 23 -10.27 -7.63 19.10
CA LYS A 23 -9.18 -7.17 19.96
C LYS A 23 -8.66 -5.85 19.41
N PRO A 24 -8.45 -4.83 20.26
CA PRO A 24 -7.68 -3.67 19.85
C PRO A 24 -6.38 -4.19 19.25
N ILE A 25 -6.00 -3.72 18.07
CA ILE A 25 -4.70 -4.07 17.52
C ILE A 25 -3.70 -3.39 18.44
N GLU A 26 -3.17 -4.14 19.41
CA GLU A 26 -2.23 -3.61 20.39
C GLU A 26 -0.99 -3.11 19.67
N ALA A 27 -0.45 -1.97 20.14
CA ALA A 27 0.85 -1.49 19.70
C ALA A 27 1.89 -2.51 20.17
N ASN A 28 2.11 -3.55 19.37
CA ASN A 28 3.14 -4.51 19.64
C ASN A 28 4.47 -3.86 19.25
N GLN A 29 5.41 -3.76 20.20
CA GLN A 29 6.81 -3.43 19.93
C GLN A 29 7.45 -4.59 19.15
N THR A 30 6.88 -4.91 17.99
CA THR A 30 7.33 -5.99 17.13
C THR A 30 8.73 -5.62 16.62
N ARG A 31 9.70 -6.42 16.97
CA ARG A 31 11.06 -6.27 16.46
C ARG A 31 11.04 -6.47 14.94
N LEU A 32 11.07 -5.38 14.20
CA LEU A 32 11.06 -5.40 12.74
C LEU A 32 12.25 -6.19 12.20
N THR A 33 12.04 -6.96 11.16
CA THR A 33 13.10 -7.58 10.36
C THR A 33 13.95 -6.51 9.64
N ALA A 34 15.08 -6.89 9.10
CA ALA A 34 15.93 -5.98 8.31
C ALA A 34 15.16 -5.40 7.10
N ASP A 35 14.39 -6.26 6.42
CA ASP A 35 13.57 -5.88 5.26
C ASP A 35 12.47 -4.89 5.63
N GLU A 36 11.80 -5.10 6.76
CA GLU A 36 10.76 -4.21 7.25
C GLU A 36 11.33 -2.85 7.65
N ARG A 37 12.50 -2.82 8.31
CA ARG A 37 13.21 -1.56 8.62
C ARG A 37 13.60 -0.80 7.36
N ALA A 38 14.09 -1.50 6.34
CA ALA A 38 14.40 -0.89 5.05
C ALA A 38 13.14 -0.27 4.41
N LEU A 39 11.99 -0.97 4.49
CA LEU A 39 10.73 -0.48 3.97
C LEU A 39 10.23 0.76 4.72
N VAL A 40 10.31 0.77 6.06
CA VAL A 40 9.99 1.95 6.88
C VAL A 40 10.89 3.13 6.54
N THR A 41 12.19 2.89 6.35
CA THR A 41 13.13 3.93 5.93
C THR A 41 12.76 4.50 4.57
N ALA A 42 12.35 3.67 3.63
CA ALA A 42 11.89 4.09 2.31
C ALA A 42 10.60 4.92 2.40
N ALA A 43 9.65 4.52 3.24
CA ALA A 43 8.42 5.28 3.50
C ALA A 43 8.70 6.66 4.12
N LYS A 44 9.67 6.75 5.05
CA LYS A 44 10.14 8.04 5.60
C LYS A 44 10.63 8.99 4.51
N LYS A 45 11.43 8.49 3.55
CA LYS A 45 11.92 9.27 2.41
C LYS A 45 10.77 9.70 1.48
N ALA A 46 9.81 8.81 1.22
CA ALA A 46 8.64 9.12 0.40
C ALA A 46 7.79 10.25 1.01
N ARG A 47 7.61 10.24 2.35
CA ARG A 47 6.85 11.27 3.07
C ARG A 47 7.34 12.70 2.82
N LEU A 48 8.64 12.89 2.61
CA LEU A 48 9.22 14.21 2.36
C LEU A 48 8.76 14.82 1.02
N ARG A 49 8.26 13.99 0.10
CA ARG A 49 7.75 14.40 -1.21
C ARG A 49 6.24 14.65 -1.22
N ALA A 50 5.57 14.48 -0.09
CA ALA A 50 4.13 14.64 0.01
C ALA A 50 3.68 16.06 -0.36
N HIS A 51 2.67 16.12 -1.23
CA HIS A 51 1.99 17.36 -1.59
C HIS A 51 0.73 17.51 -0.72
N ALA A 52 0.90 18.08 0.47
CA ALA A 52 -0.14 18.19 1.51
C ALA A 52 -0.34 19.67 1.90
N HIS A 53 -0.68 20.49 0.89
CA HIS A 53 -0.76 21.95 1.03
C HIS A 53 -1.97 22.41 1.85
N GLN A 54 -3.04 21.61 1.92
CA GLN A 54 -4.25 21.93 2.63
C GLN A 54 -4.23 21.41 4.08
N SER A 55 -4.01 20.11 4.27
CA SER A 55 -4.04 19.49 5.60
C SER A 55 -2.74 19.64 6.37
N GLN A 56 -1.61 19.91 5.70
CA GLN A 56 -0.25 19.83 6.23
C GLN A 56 0.09 18.43 6.78
N PHE A 57 -0.77 17.43 6.55
CA PHE A 57 -0.61 16.06 7.00
C PHE A 57 0.12 15.21 5.95
N LYS A 58 1.45 15.20 6.03
CA LYS A 58 2.31 14.46 5.10
C LYS A 58 2.36 12.99 5.45
N VAL A 59 2.01 12.14 4.48
CA VAL A 59 2.07 10.69 4.57
C VAL A 59 3.04 10.14 3.53
N GLY A 60 3.83 9.14 3.92
CA GLY A 60 4.67 8.38 3.01
C GLY A 60 4.33 6.91 3.08
N ALA A 61 4.43 6.23 1.96
CA ALA A 61 4.29 4.78 1.87
C ALA A 61 5.43 4.18 1.04
N ALA A 62 5.76 2.93 1.36
CA ALA A 62 6.66 2.11 0.57
C ALA A 62 6.07 0.71 0.46
N ALA A 63 5.91 0.22 -0.76
CA ALA A 63 5.32 -1.07 -1.08
C ALA A 63 6.40 -2.00 -1.66
N ARG A 64 6.49 -3.25 -1.14
CA ARG A 64 7.44 -4.24 -1.62
C ARG A 64 6.78 -5.20 -2.60
N TYR A 65 7.34 -5.27 -3.79
CA TYR A 65 6.97 -6.18 -4.87
C TYR A 65 8.16 -7.09 -5.21
N GLY A 66 8.14 -8.34 -4.76
CA GLY A 66 9.34 -9.18 -4.83
C GLY A 66 10.52 -8.51 -4.10
N ASN A 67 11.59 -8.19 -4.83
CA ASN A 67 12.76 -7.48 -4.30
C ASN A 67 12.72 -5.97 -4.52
N GLU A 68 11.72 -5.45 -5.24
CA GLU A 68 11.58 -4.03 -5.56
C GLU A 68 10.82 -3.28 -4.46
N ILE A 69 11.18 -2.03 -4.25
CA ILE A 69 10.44 -1.11 -3.37
C ILE A 69 9.91 0.05 -4.22
N VAL A 70 8.59 0.22 -4.19
CA VAL A 70 7.90 1.33 -4.86
C VAL A 70 7.42 2.33 -3.82
N LEU A 71 7.77 3.60 -4.03
CA LEU A 71 7.45 4.69 -3.12
C LEU A 71 6.13 5.35 -3.49
N GLY A 72 5.42 5.86 -2.49
CA GLY A 72 4.26 6.73 -2.66
C GLY A 72 4.19 7.79 -1.55
N CYS A 73 3.59 8.90 -1.88
CA CYS A 73 3.25 9.94 -0.91
C CYS A 73 1.82 10.41 -1.18
N ASN A 74 1.18 11.06 -0.20
CA ASN A 74 -0.12 11.66 -0.47
C ASN A 74 0.04 12.90 -1.36
N VAL A 75 -0.94 13.04 -2.26
CA VAL A 75 -1.06 14.17 -3.18
C VAL A 75 -2.46 14.73 -3.04
N GLU A 76 -2.55 15.89 -2.41
CA GLU A 76 -3.81 16.59 -2.21
C GLU A 76 -4.23 17.35 -3.47
N SER A 77 -5.54 17.48 -3.62
CA SER A 77 -6.17 18.22 -4.71
C SER A 77 -7.11 19.26 -4.11
N ASP A 78 -7.23 20.41 -4.77
CA ASP A 78 -8.23 21.42 -4.44
C ASP A 78 -9.65 20.87 -4.55
N SER A 79 -9.86 19.88 -5.42
CA SER A 79 -11.03 19.02 -5.41
C SER A 79 -10.76 17.84 -4.45
N TYR A 80 -11.20 17.96 -3.21
CA TYR A 80 -10.87 17.00 -2.12
C TYR A 80 -11.08 15.54 -2.46
N GLY A 81 -12.14 15.22 -3.21
CA GLY A 81 -12.44 13.86 -3.64
C GLY A 81 -11.38 13.22 -4.55
N LEU A 82 -10.51 14.04 -5.15
CA LEU A 82 -9.43 13.60 -6.03
C LEU A 82 -8.10 13.39 -5.29
N THR A 83 -8.03 13.74 -4.01
CA THR A 83 -6.85 13.51 -3.16
C THR A 83 -6.47 12.04 -3.16
N ASN A 84 -5.20 11.74 -3.44
CA ASN A 84 -4.70 10.39 -3.43
C ASN A 84 -3.80 10.11 -2.22
N CYS A 85 -4.09 9.03 -1.50
CA CYS A 85 -3.28 8.62 -0.35
C CYS A 85 -1.95 8.01 -0.79
N ALA A 86 -0.96 8.06 0.09
CA ALA A 86 0.38 7.56 -0.15
C ALA A 86 0.42 6.08 -0.58
N GLU A 87 -0.41 5.23 0.05
CA GLU A 87 -0.48 3.81 -0.23
C GLU A 87 -0.98 3.55 -1.66
N ARG A 88 -2.04 4.27 -2.07
CA ARG A 88 -2.57 4.15 -3.44
C ARG A 88 -1.60 4.69 -4.47
N THR A 89 -0.89 5.78 -4.17
CA THR A 89 0.18 6.30 -5.04
C THR A 89 1.26 5.23 -5.25
N ALA A 90 1.72 4.54 -4.20
CA ALA A 90 2.72 3.47 -4.33
C ALA A 90 2.21 2.30 -5.19
N VAL A 91 0.96 1.85 -4.95
CA VAL A 91 0.35 0.75 -5.70
C VAL A 91 0.17 1.11 -7.17
N PHE A 92 -0.37 2.29 -7.48
CA PHE A 92 -0.62 2.72 -8.86
C PHE A 92 0.69 2.95 -9.63
N SER A 93 1.72 3.48 -8.95
CA SER A 93 3.07 3.58 -9.54
C SER A 93 3.66 2.22 -9.87
N ALA A 94 3.43 1.20 -9.01
CA ALA A 94 3.88 -0.17 -9.30
C ALA A 94 3.19 -0.76 -10.54
N HIS A 95 1.90 -0.46 -10.73
CA HIS A 95 1.18 -0.87 -11.94
C HIS A 95 1.71 -0.14 -13.18
N ALA A 96 1.84 1.18 -13.10
CA ALA A 96 2.32 2.01 -14.22
C ALA A 96 3.72 1.61 -14.70
N SER A 97 4.60 1.20 -13.76
CA SER A 97 5.97 0.73 -14.06
C SER A 97 6.07 -0.77 -14.39
N GLY A 98 4.96 -1.51 -14.36
CA GLY A 98 4.95 -2.95 -14.60
C GLY A 98 5.52 -3.81 -13.45
N ILE A 99 5.94 -3.20 -12.34
CA ILE A 99 6.50 -3.88 -11.16
C ILE A 99 5.43 -4.69 -10.43
N ALA A 100 4.15 -4.29 -10.51
CA ALA A 100 3.03 -4.94 -9.83
C ALA A 100 2.92 -6.45 -10.12
N ARG A 101 3.40 -6.91 -11.28
CA ARG A 101 3.42 -8.35 -11.66
C ARG A 101 4.24 -9.22 -10.72
N LYS A 102 5.16 -8.63 -9.92
CA LYS A 102 5.97 -9.35 -8.94
C LYS A 102 5.21 -9.67 -7.65
N GLY A 103 3.97 -9.21 -7.52
CA GLY A 103 3.11 -9.40 -6.37
C GLY A 103 3.48 -8.54 -5.17
N LEU A 104 2.47 -7.89 -4.59
CA LEU A 104 2.61 -7.07 -3.37
C LEU A 104 2.79 -7.98 -2.15
N ARG A 105 3.89 -7.83 -1.40
CA ARG A 105 4.22 -8.67 -0.25
C ARG A 105 4.04 -7.98 1.10
N MET A 106 4.37 -6.70 1.17
CA MET A 106 4.22 -5.89 2.37
C MET A 106 4.19 -4.40 2.00
N ILE A 107 3.64 -3.60 2.90
CA ILE A 107 3.62 -2.15 2.76
C ILE A 107 3.93 -1.51 4.11
N ALA A 108 4.73 -0.45 4.10
CA ALA A 108 4.90 0.44 5.24
C ALA A 108 4.24 1.78 4.96
N VAL A 109 3.57 2.35 5.97
CA VAL A 109 2.96 3.69 5.93
C VAL A 109 3.40 4.48 7.14
N ILE A 110 3.72 5.77 6.95
CA ILE A 110 4.22 6.65 8.00
C ILE A 110 3.67 8.06 7.88
N ALA A 111 3.30 8.64 9.01
CA ALA A 111 2.93 10.05 9.14
C ALA A 111 3.47 10.66 10.45
N ASP A 112 3.38 11.97 10.56
CA ASP A 112 3.58 12.66 11.82
C ASP A 112 2.26 12.68 12.61
N SER A 113 2.09 11.68 13.46
CA SER A 113 0.88 11.44 14.24
C SER A 113 1.22 10.96 15.64
N PRO A 114 0.34 11.15 16.64
CA PRO A 114 0.55 10.63 17.97
C PRO A 114 0.74 9.11 17.99
N GLU A 115 -0.09 8.39 17.23
CA GLU A 115 -0.11 6.94 17.09
C GLU A 115 0.39 6.52 15.70
N PRO A 116 0.85 5.26 15.50
CA PRO A 116 1.13 4.71 14.17
C PRO A 116 -0.06 4.87 13.23
N VAL A 117 0.17 5.52 12.07
CA VAL A 117 -0.90 5.83 11.12
C VAL A 117 -1.41 4.56 10.43
N SER A 118 -2.73 4.37 10.45
CA SER A 118 -3.37 3.25 9.76
C SER A 118 -3.87 3.67 8.38
N PRO A 119 -3.80 2.78 7.36
CA PRO A 119 -4.42 3.02 6.07
C PRO A 119 -5.92 3.32 6.19
N CYS A 120 -6.42 4.29 5.44
CA CYS A 120 -7.85 4.58 5.37
C CYS A 120 -8.62 3.42 4.69
N GLY A 121 -9.96 3.41 4.81
CA GLY A 121 -10.80 2.33 4.27
C GLY A 121 -10.59 2.08 2.78
N ALA A 122 -10.49 3.14 1.97
CA ALA A 122 -10.23 3.02 0.53
C ALA A 122 -8.85 2.40 0.24
N CYS A 123 -7.83 2.77 1.00
CA CYS A 123 -6.50 2.16 0.88
C CYS A 123 -6.51 0.69 1.28
N ARG A 124 -7.22 0.32 2.36
CA ARG A 124 -7.36 -1.08 2.77
C ARG A 124 -8.00 -1.92 1.68
N GLN A 125 -9.03 -1.42 1.02
CA GLN A 125 -9.68 -2.12 -0.10
C GLN A 125 -8.71 -2.34 -1.26
N VAL A 126 -8.01 -1.30 -1.72
CA VAL A 126 -7.02 -1.42 -2.80
C VAL A 126 -5.90 -2.39 -2.43
N LEU A 127 -5.40 -2.32 -1.20
CA LEU A 127 -4.35 -3.21 -0.71
C LEU A 127 -4.84 -4.67 -0.62
N PHE A 128 -6.11 -4.90 -0.24
CA PHE A 128 -6.71 -6.23 -0.19
C PHE A 128 -6.80 -6.86 -1.58
N GLU A 129 -7.19 -6.10 -2.58
CA GLU A 129 -7.24 -6.56 -3.96
C GLU A 129 -5.87 -6.93 -4.51
N GLN A 130 -4.81 -6.21 -4.12
CA GLN A 130 -3.46 -6.36 -4.67
C GLN A 130 -2.59 -7.35 -3.90
N GLY A 131 -2.75 -7.45 -2.59
CA GLY A 131 -1.88 -8.27 -1.73
C GLY A 131 -2.61 -9.41 -1.01
N GLY A 132 -3.94 -9.38 -1.00
CA GLY A 132 -4.77 -10.38 -0.29
C GLY A 132 -4.84 -10.18 1.23
N PRO A 133 -5.52 -11.10 1.93
CA PRO A 133 -5.77 -10.99 3.36
C PRO A 133 -4.49 -11.04 4.22
N ASP A 134 -3.50 -11.78 3.78
CA ASP A 134 -2.23 -12.00 4.51
C ASP A 134 -1.21 -10.90 4.28
N LEU A 135 -1.55 -9.87 3.48
CA LEU A 135 -0.66 -8.74 3.23
C LEU A 135 -0.24 -8.10 4.55
N ARG A 136 1.07 -8.03 4.77
CA ARG A 136 1.66 -7.44 5.96
C ARG A 136 1.70 -5.91 5.84
N VAL A 137 1.05 -5.22 6.77
CA VAL A 137 0.95 -3.76 6.82
C VAL A 137 1.72 -3.26 8.05
N ILE A 138 2.75 -2.44 7.80
CA ILE A 138 3.62 -1.86 8.81
C ILE A 138 3.19 -0.39 8.96
N MET A 139 2.59 -0.08 10.08
CA MET A 139 2.09 1.25 10.42
C MET A 139 3.07 1.94 11.35
N CYS A 140 3.45 3.18 11.04
CA CYS A 140 4.47 3.91 11.79
C CYS A 140 4.05 5.35 12.05
N ASN A 141 4.71 5.97 13.03
CA ASN A 141 4.77 7.41 13.17
C ASN A 141 6.21 7.92 13.06
N THR A 142 6.39 9.22 13.03
CA THR A 142 7.74 9.84 12.96
C THR A 142 8.51 9.72 14.27
N ARG A 143 7.86 9.38 15.37
CA ARG A 143 8.46 9.23 16.71
C ARG A 143 9.14 7.88 16.92
N GLY A 144 8.88 6.92 16.02
CA GLY A 144 9.49 5.59 16.08
C GLY A 144 8.54 4.48 16.54
N ASP A 145 7.29 4.82 16.87
CA ASP A 145 6.30 3.81 17.21
C ASP A 145 5.89 3.03 15.97
N VAL A 146 5.71 1.73 16.14
CA VAL A 146 5.39 0.80 15.06
C VAL A 146 4.28 -0.14 15.51
N ARG A 147 3.33 -0.38 14.61
CA ARG A 147 2.31 -1.41 14.72
C ARG A 147 2.28 -2.20 13.41
N VAL A 148 2.22 -3.51 13.53
CA VAL A 148 2.14 -4.41 12.37
C VAL A 148 0.85 -5.21 12.45
N ALA A 149 0.15 -5.33 11.33
CA ALA A 149 -1.05 -6.13 11.20
C ALA A 149 -1.10 -6.79 9.82
N THR A 150 -1.90 -7.83 9.70
CA THR A 150 -2.34 -8.35 8.40
C THR A 150 -3.49 -7.50 7.86
N LEU A 151 -3.69 -7.56 6.57
CA LEU A 151 -4.82 -6.82 5.99
C LEU A 151 -6.18 -7.43 6.37
N ALA A 152 -6.25 -8.73 6.66
CA ALA A 152 -7.45 -9.36 7.21
C ALA A 152 -7.87 -8.75 8.55
N GLU A 153 -6.90 -8.40 9.41
CA GLU A 153 -7.16 -7.71 10.68
C GLU A 153 -7.63 -6.27 10.48
N LEU A 154 -7.15 -5.60 9.43
CA LEU A 154 -7.49 -4.20 9.12
C LEU A 154 -8.81 -4.06 8.31
N LEU A 155 -9.19 -5.07 7.55
CA LEU A 155 -10.39 -5.12 6.71
C LEU A 155 -11.07 -6.48 6.83
N PRO A 156 -11.71 -6.80 7.98
CA PRO A 156 -12.50 -8.02 8.14
C PRO A 156 -13.60 -8.08 7.08
N GLY A 157 -13.73 -9.23 6.40
CA GLY A 157 -14.73 -9.41 5.34
C GLY A 157 -14.43 -8.59 4.07
N GLY A 158 -13.15 -8.26 3.83
CA GLY A 158 -12.73 -7.52 2.64
C GLY A 158 -13.27 -8.16 1.34
N PHE A 159 -13.77 -7.32 0.43
CA PHE A 159 -14.37 -7.75 -0.82
C PHE A 159 -13.35 -7.85 -1.94
N ARG A 160 -13.43 -8.93 -2.72
CA ARG A 160 -12.70 -9.09 -3.97
C ARG A 160 -13.60 -9.74 -4.99
N LEU A 161 -13.69 -9.15 -6.20
CA LEU A 161 -14.32 -9.84 -7.32
C LEU A 161 -13.45 -11.03 -7.69
N GLU A 162 -14.03 -12.22 -7.70
CA GLU A 162 -13.43 -13.38 -8.33
C GLU A 162 -13.50 -13.16 -9.86
N THR A 163 -12.59 -12.34 -10.35
CA THR A 163 -12.37 -12.26 -11.78
C THR A 163 -11.69 -13.56 -12.22
N THR A 164 -12.20 -14.15 -13.31
CA THR A 164 -11.62 -15.23 -14.12
C THR A 164 -10.14 -15.50 -13.79
N PRO A 165 -9.72 -16.76 -13.61
CA PRO A 165 -8.35 -17.11 -13.24
C PRO A 165 -7.35 -16.29 -14.06
N PRO A 166 -6.23 -15.87 -13.49
CA PRO A 166 -5.27 -15.03 -14.21
C PRO A 166 -4.96 -15.72 -15.53
N ARG A 167 -5.23 -15.05 -16.65
CA ARG A 167 -4.82 -15.56 -17.94
C ARG A 167 -3.36 -15.93 -17.80
N ARG A 168 -3.05 -17.23 -17.86
CA ARG A 168 -1.67 -17.72 -17.93
C ARG A 168 -0.96 -16.77 -18.85
N ALA A 169 0.11 -16.11 -18.38
CA ALA A 169 0.90 -15.21 -19.21
C ALA A 169 1.12 -15.92 -20.53
N ALA A 170 0.52 -15.39 -21.60
CA ALA A 170 0.72 -15.93 -22.93
C ALA A 170 2.24 -15.93 -23.11
N ALA A 171 2.82 -17.12 -23.29
CA ALA A 171 4.23 -17.26 -23.52
C ALA A 171 4.57 -16.24 -24.62
N VAL A 172 5.48 -15.33 -24.30
CA VAL A 172 5.94 -14.33 -25.26
C VAL A 172 6.37 -15.09 -26.49
N ALA A 173 5.59 -14.97 -27.57
CA ALA A 173 5.88 -15.66 -28.82
C ALA A 173 7.29 -15.24 -29.22
N LYS A 174 8.18 -16.21 -29.33
CA LYS A 174 9.55 -15.97 -29.82
C LYS A 174 9.43 -15.21 -31.15
N PRO A 175 10.20 -14.15 -31.36
CA PRO A 175 10.17 -13.43 -32.64
C PRO A 175 10.43 -14.41 -33.77
N ARG A 176 9.52 -14.45 -34.75
CA ARG A 176 9.70 -15.26 -35.96
C ARG A 176 11.00 -14.80 -36.62
N LYS A 177 11.94 -15.71 -36.80
CA LYS A 177 13.17 -15.46 -37.60
C LYS A 177 12.73 -14.89 -38.94
N ALA A 178 13.24 -13.72 -39.29
CA ALA A 178 13.04 -13.13 -40.61
C ALA A 178 13.58 -14.12 -41.66
N THR A 179 12.71 -14.61 -42.52
CA THR A 179 13.11 -15.36 -43.69
C THR A 179 13.82 -14.39 -44.64
N LYS A 180 15.10 -14.64 -44.92
CA LYS A 180 15.85 -13.94 -45.96
C LYS A 180 15.11 -14.13 -47.29
N ARG A 181 14.56 -13.05 -47.85
CA ARG A 181 14.15 -13.05 -49.27
C ARG A 181 15.42 -13.11 -50.07
N GLY A 182 15.51 -14.14 -50.93
CA GLY A 182 16.55 -14.24 -51.95
C GLY A 182 16.42 -13.09 -52.95
N PRO A 183 17.51 -12.78 -53.70
CA PRO A 183 17.46 -11.73 -54.72
C PRO A 183 16.48 -12.08 -55.81
N ALA A 184 15.59 -11.13 -56.16
CA ALA A 184 14.72 -11.21 -57.30
C ALA A 184 15.58 -11.01 -58.57
N ASP A 185 15.53 -11.99 -59.47
CA ASP A 185 16.07 -11.84 -60.83
C ASP A 185 15.30 -10.69 -61.51
N ALA A 186 16.05 -9.73 -61.98
CA ALA A 186 15.56 -8.69 -62.89
C ALA A 186 15.76 -9.11 -64.33
N PRO A 187 14.84 -8.73 -65.29
CA PRO A 187 14.95 -9.05 -66.73
C PRO A 187 16.07 -8.24 -67.40
#